data_468c8461a3e96326e0c4078caa9046f2
#
_entry.id   468c8461a3e96326e0c4078caa9046f2
#
_cell.length_a   1.000
_cell.length_b   1.000
_cell.length_c   1.000
_cell.angle_alpha   90.00
_cell.angle_beta   90.00
_cell.angle_gamma   90.00
#
_symmetry.space_group_name_H-M   'P 1'
#
loop_
_entity.id
_entity.type
_entity.pdbx_description
1 polymer ?
#
loop_
_entity_poly.entity_id
_entity_poly.type
_entity_poly.pdbx_seq_one_letter_code
_entity_poly.pdbx_strand_id
1 'polypeptide(L)'
;MESFIIEGGHMLSGTITPQGAKNEALEVICATLLTNEEVRIKNIPDILDVNNLILLLKDIGVEVNRVGKNEYTFCSKNIDLGYLDGEEFVRKCASLRGSVLMIGPLLARFGKAVVAKPGGDKIGRRRLDTHFLGFKKLGAKFVHSEGTNTFEIKANRLKGTYMLLDEASVTGTANIIMAA
;
A
#
# COMPACT_ATOMS: atom_id res chain seq x y z
N MET A 1 6.82 13.95 -26.54
CA MET A 1 5.67 14.32 -25.69
C MET A 1 4.46 13.69 -26.35
N GLU A 2 3.79 12.76 -25.68
CA GLU A 2 2.57 12.15 -26.18
C GLU A 2 1.42 13.13 -25.98
N SER A 3 0.51 13.24 -26.95
CA SER A 3 -0.65 14.12 -26.89
C SER A 3 -1.90 13.39 -27.38
N PHE A 4 -3.04 13.74 -26.79
CA PHE A 4 -4.35 13.28 -27.26
C PHE A 4 -4.95 14.35 -28.16
N ILE A 5 -5.48 13.93 -29.32
CA ILE A 5 -6.30 14.77 -30.20
C ILE A 5 -7.75 14.32 -29.99
N ILE A 6 -8.60 15.25 -29.55
CA ILE A 6 -10.01 14.93 -29.24
C ILE A 6 -10.88 15.75 -30.16
N GLU A 7 -11.69 15.08 -30.99
CA GLU A 7 -12.70 15.69 -31.84
C GLU A 7 -14.08 15.49 -31.16
N GLY A 8 -14.74 16.58 -30.87
CA GLY A 8 -16.10 16.59 -30.32
C GLY A 8 -17.20 16.60 -31.37
N GLY A 9 -18.46 16.63 -30.94
CA GLY A 9 -19.64 16.78 -31.85
C GLY A 9 -20.18 15.47 -32.41
N HIS A 10 -19.61 14.32 -32.06
CA HIS A 10 -20.10 13.00 -32.45
C HIS A 10 -20.99 12.35 -31.39
N MET A 11 -22.10 11.71 -31.82
CA MET A 11 -22.91 10.92 -30.91
C MET A 11 -22.16 9.62 -30.58
N LEU A 12 -21.93 9.37 -29.27
CA LEU A 12 -21.27 8.17 -28.81
C LEU A 12 -22.30 7.06 -28.58
N SER A 13 -21.98 5.84 -29.03
CA SER A 13 -22.74 4.62 -28.75
C SER A 13 -21.79 3.45 -28.55
N GLY A 14 -22.18 2.51 -27.69
CA GLY A 14 -21.38 1.33 -27.42
C GLY A 14 -21.40 0.94 -25.95
N THR A 15 -20.64 -0.09 -25.61
CA THR A 15 -20.50 -0.61 -24.25
C THR A 15 -19.07 -0.42 -23.76
N ILE A 16 -18.92 0.18 -22.57
CA ILE A 16 -17.63 0.31 -21.89
C ILE A 16 -17.63 -0.65 -20.70
N THR A 17 -16.64 -1.53 -20.66
CA THR A 17 -16.40 -2.40 -19.49
C THR A 17 -15.29 -1.76 -18.65
N PRO A 18 -15.57 -1.30 -17.40
CA PRO A 18 -14.54 -0.74 -16.55
C PRO A 18 -13.55 -1.82 -16.11
N GLN A 19 -12.29 -1.47 -16.01
CA GLN A 19 -11.27 -2.29 -15.35
C GLN A 19 -11.30 -2.05 -13.83
N GLY A 20 -10.56 -2.87 -13.06
CA GLY A 20 -10.44 -2.71 -11.62
C GLY A 20 -9.94 -1.34 -11.19
N ALA A 21 -10.39 -0.87 -10.03
CA ALA A 21 -10.00 0.42 -9.49
C ALA A 21 -8.57 0.37 -8.91
N LYS A 22 -7.75 1.36 -9.27
CA LYS A 22 -6.36 1.47 -8.78
C LYS A 22 -6.27 1.45 -7.25
N ASN A 23 -7.00 2.33 -6.61
CA ASN A 23 -6.88 2.54 -5.17
C ASN A 23 -7.35 1.31 -4.39
N GLU A 24 -8.47 0.71 -4.79
CA GLU A 24 -8.95 -0.54 -4.23
C GLU A 24 -7.91 -1.67 -4.39
N ALA A 25 -7.33 -1.81 -5.59
CA ALA A 25 -6.30 -2.83 -5.82
C ALA A 25 -5.10 -2.65 -4.88
N LEU A 26 -4.62 -1.42 -4.67
CA LEU A 26 -3.50 -1.15 -3.76
C LEU A 26 -3.84 -1.55 -2.31
N GLU A 27 -5.06 -1.29 -1.85
CA GLU A 27 -5.52 -1.63 -0.50
C GLU A 27 -5.68 -3.14 -0.32
N VAL A 28 -6.39 -3.80 -1.24
CA VAL A 28 -6.65 -5.25 -1.17
C VAL A 28 -5.38 -6.08 -1.33
N ILE A 29 -4.46 -5.65 -2.19
CA ILE A 29 -3.15 -6.30 -2.35
C ILE A 29 -2.33 -6.18 -1.06
N CYS A 30 -2.30 -5.02 -0.40
CA CYS A 30 -1.62 -4.87 0.89
C CYS A 30 -2.27 -5.73 1.99
N ALA A 31 -3.60 -5.90 1.97
CA ALA A 31 -4.30 -6.74 2.93
C ALA A 31 -3.89 -8.22 2.87
N THR A 32 -3.31 -8.70 1.75
CA THR A 32 -2.78 -10.08 1.66
C THR A 32 -1.62 -10.34 2.62
N LEU A 33 -0.96 -9.29 3.11
CA LEU A 33 0.08 -9.40 4.14
C LEU A 33 -0.47 -9.84 5.51
N LEU A 34 -1.78 -9.74 5.75
CA LEU A 34 -2.42 -10.11 7.02
C LEU A 34 -2.50 -11.61 7.26
N THR A 35 -2.35 -12.44 6.23
CA THR A 35 -2.44 -13.90 6.33
C THR A 35 -1.23 -14.58 5.71
N ASN A 36 -0.95 -15.83 6.15
CA ASN A 36 0.01 -16.73 5.52
C ASN A 36 -0.64 -17.69 4.51
N GLU A 37 -1.95 -17.62 4.37
CA GLU A 37 -2.72 -18.38 3.39
C GLU A 37 -2.57 -17.77 2.00
N GLU A 38 -2.77 -18.58 0.96
CA GLU A 38 -2.83 -18.07 -0.41
C GLU A 38 -4.15 -17.31 -0.64
N VAL A 39 -4.03 -16.08 -1.07
CA VAL A 39 -5.17 -15.21 -1.43
C VAL A 39 -5.20 -14.99 -2.93
N ARG A 40 -6.33 -15.26 -3.56
CA ARG A 40 -6.55 -15.05 -4.99
C ARG A 40 -7.38 -13.79 -5.22
N ILE A 41 -6.84 -12.87 -6.03
CA ILE A 41 -7.48 -11.59 -6.36
C ILE A 41 -7.68 -11.51 -7.88
N LYS A 42 -8.90 -11.16 -8.28
CA LYS A 42 -9.29 -10.97 -9.68
C LYS A 42 -9.47 -9.49 -10.00
N ASN A 43 -9.47 -9.19 -11.30
CA ASN A 43 -9.70 -7.84 -11.83
C ASN A 43 -8.68 -6.81 -11.34
N ILE A 44 -7.45 -7.24 -11.10
CA ILE A 44 -6.34 -6.32 -10.78
C ILE A 44 -5.99 -5.51 -12.03
N PRO A 45 -6.05 -4.16 -12.00
CA PRO A 45 -5.74 -3.35 -13.16
C PRO A 45 -4.24 -3.41 -13.48
N ASP A 46 -3.93 -3.52 -14.77
CA ASP A 46 -2.54 -3.52 -15.26
C ASP A 46 -2.06 -2.09 -15.45
N ILE A 47 -1.64 -1.46 -14.37
CA ILE A 47 -1.15 -0.08 -14.31
C ILE A 47 0.11 0.01 -13.47
N LEU A 48 0.92 1.03 -13.73
CA LEU A 48 2.26 1.18 -13.18
C LEU A 48 2.32 1.10 -11.65
N ASP A 49 1.45 1.82 -10.94
CA ASP A 49 1.44 1.84 -9.47
C ASP A 49 1.15 0.46 -8.88
N VAL A 50 0.21 -0.28 -9.48
CA VAL A 50 -0.17 -1.62 -9.01
C VAL A 50 0.97 -2.61 -9.28
N ASN A 51 1.57 -2.55 -10.47
CA ASN A 51 2.70 -3.39 -10.84
C ASN A 51 3.92 -3.11 -9.93
N ASN A 52 4.20 -1.85 -9.62
CA ASN A 52 5.27 -1.47 -8.69
C ASN A 52 5.01 -1.99 -7.26
N LEU A 53 3.75 -1.95 -6.79
CA LEU A 53 3.39 -2.54 -5.50
C LEU A 53 3.61 -4.05 -5.49
N ILE A 54 3.19 -4.74 -6.54
CA ILE A 54 3.39 -6.20 -6.69
C ILE A 54 4.88 -6.54 -6.65
N LEU A 55 5.72 -5.77 -7.35
CA LEU A 55 7.17 -5.95 -7.32
C LEU A 55 7.74 -5.73 -5.91
N LEU A 56 7.31 -4.67 -5.22
CA LEU A 56 7.74 -4.39 -3.86
C LEU A 56 7.34 -5.51 -2.88
N LEU A 57 6.14 -6.08 -3.04
CA LEU A 57 5.71 -7.23 -2.24
C LEU A 57 6.55 -8.48 -2.52
N LYS A 58 6.92 -8.74 -3.77
CA LYS A 58 7.84 -9.83 -4.11
C LYS A 58 9.20 -9.66 -3.44
N ASP A 59 9.72 -8.44 -3.43
CA ASP A 59 11.03 -8.15 -2.82
C ASP A 59 11.05 -8.41 -1.32
N ILE A 60 9.94 -8.17 -0.62
CA ILE A 60 9.82 -8.50 0.81
C ILE A 60 9.45 -9.96 1.08
N GLY A 61 9.40 -10.81 0.05
CA GLY A 61 9.20 -12.26 0.18
C GLY A 61 7.78 -12.76 -0.04
N VAL A 62 6.85 -11.94 -0.54
CA VAL A 62 5.53 -12.44 -0.94
C VAL A 62 5.64 -13.26 -2.23
N GLU A 63 5.18 -14.48 -2.21
CA GLU A 63 5.05 -15.30 -3.41
C GLU A 63 3.85 -14.80 -4.22
N VAL A 64 4.11 -14.28 -5.43
CA VAL A 64 3.07 -13.74 -6.30
C VAL A 64 3.10 -14.44 -7.64
N ASN A 65 1.98 -15.09 -8.01
CA ASN A 65 1.82 -15.77 -9.27
C ASN A 65 0.67 -15.17 -10.09
N ARG A 66 0.91 -14.91 -11.36
CA ARG A 66 -0.13 -14.51 -12.29
C ARG A 66 -0.83 -15.77 -12.81
N VAL A 67 -2.10 -15.95 -12.47
CA VAL A 67 -2.89 -17.13 -12.81
C VAL A 67 -3.88 -16.90 -13.96
N GLY A 68 -4.03 -15.65 -14.40
CA GLY A 68 -4.90 -15.28 -15.50
C GLY A 68 -4.72 -13.83 -15.94
N LYS A 69 -5.58 -13.39 -16.87
CA LYS A 69 -5.63 -11.97 -17.24
C LYS A 69 -6.15 -11.16 -16.05
N ASN A 70 -5.33 -10.24 -15.55
CA ASN A 70 -5.67 -9.40 -14.39
C ASN A 70 -6.02 -10.20 -13.12
N GLU A 71 -5.41 -11.38 -12.96
CA GLU A 71 -5.68 -12.29 -11.85
C GLU A 71 -4.38 -12.86 -11.30
N TYR A 72 -4.22 -12.75 -9.97
CA TYR A 72 -3.00 -13.11 -9.25
C TYR A 72 -3.33 -13.87 -7.97
N THR A 73 -2.39 -14.73 -7.54
CA THR A 73 -2.36 -15.26 -6.18
C THR A 73 -1.20 -14.65 -5.40
N PHE A 74 -1.42 -14.46 -4.10
CA PHE A 74 -0.48 -13.89 -3.16
C PHE A 74 -0.37 -14.81 -1.95
N CYS A 75 0.86 -15.18 -1.56
CA CYS A 75 1.12 -15.93 -0.33
C CYS A 75 2.22 -15.23 0.47
N SER A 76 1.85 -14.69 1.63
CA SER A 76 2.73 -13.89 2.50
C SER A 76 3.31 -14.70 3.65
N LYS A 77 3.68 -15.97 3.40
CA LYS A 77 4.18 -16.89 4.43
C LYS A 77 5.58 -16.53 4.90
N ASN A 78 6.47 -16.17 3.98
CA ASN A 78 7.90 -16.01 4.21
C ASN A 78 8.33 -14.54 4.00
N ILE A 79 7.89 -13.66 4.89
CA ILE A 79 8.22 -12.21 4.78
C ILE A 79 9.61 -11.94 5.36
N ASP A 80 10.46 -11.29 4.56
CA ASP A 80 11.75 -10.79 4.99
C ASP A 80 11.63 -9.37 5.58
N LEU A 81 11.56 -9.29 6.92
CA LEU A 81 11.52 -8.01 7.62
C LEU A 81 12.85 -7.27 7.58
N GLY A 82 13.97 -7.95 7.29
CA GLY A 82 15.28 -7.32 7.15
C GLY A 82 15.36 -6.45 5.89
N TYR A 83 14.67 -6.83 4.82
CA TYR A 83 14.61 -6.04 3.60
C TYR A 83 14.03 -4.64 3.80
N LEU A 84 13.12 -4.47 4.79
CA LEU A 84 12.49 -3.17 5.09
C LEU A 84 13.51 -2.11 5.56
N ASP A 85 14.64 -2.53 6.11
CA ASP A 85 15.68 -1.62 6.61
C ASP A 85 16.68 -1.21 5.52
N GLY A 86 16.58 -1.82 4.33
CA GLY A 86 17.50 -1.63 3.22
C GLY A 86 17.23 -0.36 2.40
N GLU A 87 18.31 0.21 1.82
CA GLU A 87 18.21 1.38 0.93
C GLU A 87 17.34 1.12 -0.30
N GLU A 88 17.31 -0.12 -0.79
CA GLU A 88 16.49 -0.49 -1.94
C GLU A 88 15.00 -0.38 -1.64
N PHE A 89 14.55 -0.84 -0.46
CA PHE A 89 13.18 -0.66 0.00
C PHE A 89 12.81 0.83 0.06
N VAL A 90 13.67 1.65 0.67
CA VAL A 90 13.46 3.10 0.78
C VAL A 90 13.32 3.74 -0.61
N ARG A 91 14.20 3.39 -1.53
CA ARG A 91 14.17 3.90 -2.92
C ARG A 91 12.88 3.51 -3.65
N LYS A 92 12.41 2.27 -3.52
CA LYS A 92 11.16 1.80 -4.13
C LYS A 92 9.94 2.46 -3.51
N CYS A 93 9.90 2.63 -2.20
CA CYS A 93 8.85 3.38 -1.52
C CYS A 93 8.80 4.86 -1.97
N ALA A 94 9.96 5.48 -2.24
CA ALA A 94 10.04 6.84 -2.73
C ALA A 94 9.43 7.03 -4.13
N SER A 95 9.25 5.98 -4.91
CA SER A 95 8.59 6.01 -6.23
C SER A 95 7.10 5.65 -6.18
N LEU A 96 6.61 5.13 -5.07
CA LEU A 96 5.26 4.59 -4.93
C LEU A 96 4.55 5.09 -3.68
N ARG A 97 3.57 5.98 -3.83
CA ARG A 97 2.79 6.45 -2.68
C ARG A 97 1.99 5.32 -1.99
N GLY A 98 1.50 4.36 -2.76
CA GLY A 98 0.75 3.20 -2.24
C GLY A 98 1.54 2.34 -1.25
N SER A 99 2.87 2.46 -1.21
CA SER A 99 3.72 1.74 -0.25
C SER A 99 3.34 1.99 1.21
N VAL A 100 2.75 3.14 1.53
CA VAL A 100 2.26 3.47 2.87
C VAL A 100 1.21 2.48 3.37
N LEU A 101 0.44 1.86 2.48
CA LEU A 101 -0.62 0.91 2.84
C LEU A 101 -0.09 -0.43 3.40
N MET A 102 1.20 -0.72 3.20
CA MET A 102 1.84 -1.90 3.80
C MET A 102 2.03 -1.79 5.31
N ILE A 103 2.01 -0.56 5.86
CA ILE A 103 2.35 -0.30 7.26
C ILE A 103 1.36 -1.00 8.20
N GLY A 104 0.06 -0.85 7.98
CA GLY A 104 -0.99 -1.45 8.79
C GLY A 104 -0.83 -2.96 8.93
N PRO A 105 -0.85 -3.72 7.83
CA PRO A 105 -0.74 -5.18 7.88
C PRO A 105 0.62 -5.68 8.41
N LEU A 106 1.73 -5.01 8.08
CA LEU A 106 3.05 -5.38 8.62
C LEU A 106 3.11 -5.16 10.14
N LEU A 107 2.54 -4.04 10.61
CA LEU A 107 2.50 -3.73 12.03
C LEU A 107 1.59 -4.70 12.80
N ALA A 108 0.41 -5.03 12.24
CA ALA A 108 -0.54 -5.97 12.84
C ALA A 108 0.06 -7.38 13.00
N ARG A 109 0.71 -7.87 11.95
CA ARG A 109 1.16 -9.26 11.91
C ARG A 109 2.55 -9.46 12.51
N PHE A 110 3.45 -8.51 12.30
CA PHE A 110 4.87 -8.66 12.67
C PHE A 110 5.33 -7.69 13.77
N GLY A 111 4.48 -6.75 14.17
CA GLY A 111 4.83 -5.74 15.16
C GLY A 111 5.88 -4.71 14.69
N LYS A 112 6.27 -4.77 13.42
CA LYS A 112 7.28 -3.89 12.80
C LYS A 112 6.83 -3.46 11.41
N ALA A 113 6.99 -2.17 11.13
CA ALA A 113 6.90 -1.60 9.80
C ALA A 113 7.93 -0.48 9.64
N VAL A 114 8.32 -0.16 8.40
CA VAL A 114 9.21 0.96 8.08
C VAL A 114 8.49 1.92 7.15
N VAL A 115 8.52 3.20 7.49
CA VAL A 115 7.98 4.27 6.67
C VAL A 115 9.12 5.03 6.04
N ALA A 116 9.30 4.85 4.74
CA ALA A 116 10.08 5.76 3.92
C ALA A 116 9.22 6.94 3.47
N LYS A 117 9.83 8.06 3.12
CA LYS A 117 9.10 9.18 2.54
C LYS A 117 8.49 8.75 1.20
N PRO A 118 7.16 8.58 1.12
CA PRO A 118 6.55 8.08 -0.11
C PRO A 118 6.60 9.13 -1.22
N GLY A 119 6.89 8.69 -2.42
CA GLY A 119 6.89 9.50 -3.63
C GLY A 119 5.54 9.49 -4.34
N GLY A 120 5.58 9.39 -5.66
CA GLY A 120 4.44 9.41 -6.57
C GLY A 120 4.18 10.79 -7.18
N ASP A 121 3.01 10.98 -7.78
CA ASP A 121 2.66 12.17 -8.54
C ASP A 121 2.73 13.46 -7.70
N LYS A 122 3.30 14.51 -8.26
CA LYS A 122 3.42 15.84 -7.64
C LYS A 122 2.13 16.64 -7.81
N ILE A 123 1.03 16.16 -7.25
CA ILE A 123 -0.30 16.80 -7.33
C ILE A 123 -0.66 17.63 -6.08
N GLY A 124 0.36 18.06 -5.33
CA GLY A 124 0.20 18.85 -4.11
C GLY A 124 0.57 18.09 -2.83
N ARG A 125 0.49 18.82 -1.70
CA ARG A 125 0.82 18.27 -0.37
C ARG A 125 -0.28 17.31 0.08
N ARG A 126 0.09 16.04 0.26
CA ARG A 126 -0.79 15.01 0.82
C ARG A 126 -0.20 14.50 2.12
N ARG A 127 -0.88 14.77 3.22
CA ARG A 127 -0.44 14.43 4.57
C ARG A 127 -0.50 12.91 4.80
N LEU A 128 0.34 12.42 5.72
CA LEU A 128 0.31 11.06 6.25
C LEU A 128 -0.01 11.05 7.75
N ASP A 129 -0.24 12.24 8.31
CA ASP A 129 -0.45 12.42 9.75
C ASP A 129 -1.60 11.56 10.27
N THR A 130 -2.69 11.44 9.49
CA THR A 130 -3.86 10.62 9.84
C THR A 130 -3.48 9.16 10.08
N HIS A 131 -2.63 8.58 9.19
CA HIS A 131 -2.11 7.23 9.40
C HIS A 131 -1.33 7.13 10.71
N PHE A 132 -0.41 8.07 10.94
CA PHE A 132 0.48 8.06 12.11
C PHE A 132 -0.28 8.27 13.42
N LEU A 133 -1.26 9.18 13.43
CA LEU A 133 -2.13 9.40 14.58
C LEU A 133 -2.94 8.15 14.91
N GLY A 134 -3.48 7.47 13.90
CA GLY A 134 -4.18 6.21 14.07
C GLY A 134 -3.31 5.14 14.69
N PHE A 135 -2.11 4.89 14.16
CA PHE A 135 -1.18 3.90 14.70
C PHE A 135 -0.73 4.24 16.13
N LYS A 136 -0.48 5.52 16.44
CA LYS A 136 -0.17 5.96 17.82
C LYS A 136 -1.33 5.65 18.76
N LYS A 137 -2.57 5.89 18.37
CA LYS A 137 -3.76 5.58 19.17
C LYS A 137 -3.93 4.08 19.39
N LEU A 138 -3.51 3.24 18.43
CA LEU A 138 -3.45 1.79 18.59
C LEU A 138 -2.27 1.32 19.48
N GLY A 139 -1.39 2.22 19.91
CA GLY A 139 -0.27 1.92 20.80
C GLY A 139 1.08 1.71 20.11
N ALA A 140 1.19 1.99 18.82
CA ALA A 140 2.45 1.92 18.11
C ALA A 140 3.42 3.05 18.49
N LYS A 141 4.73 2.75 18.48
CA LYS A 141 5.82 3.69 18.73
C LYS A 141 6.59 3.97 17.46
N PHE A 142 7.02 5.20 17.29
CA PHE A 142 7.79 5.66 16.14
C PHE A 142 9.21 5.96 16.57
N VAL A 143 10.18 5.38 15.86
CA VAL A 143 11.60 5.60 16.07
C VAL A 143 12.17 6.15 14.76
N HIS A 144 12.77 7.32 14.79
CA HIS A 144 13.43 7.90 13.63
C HIS A 144 14.79 7.25 13.42
N SER A 145 15.07 6.84 12.17
CA SER A 145 16.39 6.36 11.74
C SER A 145 17.12 7.47 11.00
N GLU A 146 18.14 8.06 11.61
CA GLU A 146 18.90 9.18 11.05
C GLU A 146 19.64 8.79 9.76
N GLY A 147 20.16 7.55 9.68
CA GLY A 147 20.95 7.09 8.53
C GLY A 147 20.15 6.97 7.23
N THR A 148 18.88 6.56 7.30
CA THR A 148 18.02 6.33 6.13
C THR A 148 16.91 7.38 5.97
N ASN A 149 16.79 8.31 6.92
CA ASN A 149 15.70 9.28 6.99
C ASN A 149 14.32 8.61 6.91
N THR A 150 14.18 7.49 7.61
CA THR A 150 12.94 6.71 7.70
C THR A 150 12.42 6.69 9.13
N PHE A 151 11.17 6.29 9.30
CA PHE A 151 10.59 5.99 10.61
C PHE A 151 10.36 4.49 10.71
N GLU A 152 10.95 3.87 11.71
CA GLU A 152 10.55 2.54 12.14
C GLU A 152 9.33 2.66 13.06
N ILE A 153 8.29 1.87 12.78
CA ILE A 153 7.10 1.78 13.60
C ILE A 153 7.10 0.43 14.28
N LYS A 154 6.97 0.42 15.60
CA LYS A 154 6.97 -0.81 16.41
C LYS A 154 5.74 -0.89 17.30
N ALA A 155 5.21 -2.10 17.44
CA ALA A 155 4.18 -2.41 18.42
C ALA A 155 4.38 -3.83 18.93
N ASN A 156 4.53 -3.99 20.24
CA ASN A 156 4.52 -5.34 20.83
C ASN A 156 3.12 -5.95 20.79
N ARG A 157 2.10 -5.11 20.94
CA ARG A 157 0.68 -5.46 20.85
C ARG A 157 -0.10 -4.20 20.53
N LEU A 158 -0.86 -4.22 19.46
CA LEU A 158 -1.85 -3.19 19.17
C LEU A 158 -3.06 -3.36 20.10
N LYS A 159 -3.68 -2.23 20.47
CA LYS A 159 -4.84 -2.21 21.37
C LYS A 159 -5.97 -1.47 20.66
N GLY A 160 -7.13 -2.12 20.58
CA GLY A 160 -8.34 -1.50 20.07
C GLY A 160 -8.69 -0.24 20.87
N THR A 161 -9.12 0.80 20.17
CA THR A 161 -9.50 2.08 20.77
C THR A 161 -10.56 2.76 19.91
N TYR A 162 -11.40 3.57 20.54
CA TYR A 162 -12.27 4.48 19.79
C TYR A 162 -11.43 5.64 19.25
N MET A 163 -11.58 5.92 17.94
CA MET A 163 -10.92 7.08 17.35
C MET A 163 -11.79 7.73 16.27
N LEU A 164 -11.76 9.05 16.27
CA LEU A 164 -12.17 9.86 15.15
C LEU A 164 -10.90 10.35 14.45
N LEU A 165 -10.83 10.19 13.13
CA LEU A 165 -9.70 10.66 12.33
C LEU A 165 -9.80 12.18 12.16
N ASP A 166 -8.65 12.82 12.01
CA ASP A 166 -8.53 14.29 11.86
C ASP A 166 -8.93 14.79 10.47
N GLU A 167 -9.01 13.87 9.49
CA GLU A 167 -9.53 14.15 8.15
C GLU A 167 -10.24 12.92 7.56
N ALA A 168 -11.09 13.13 6.56
CA ALA A 168 -11.69 12.07 5.78
C ALA A 168 -10.65 11.46 4.82
N SER A 169 -9.93 10.44 5.26
CA SER A 169 -8.88 9.77 4.51
C SER A 169 -9.27 8.33 4.20
N VAL A 170 -9.47 8.00 2.92
CA VAL A 170 -9.76 6.62 2.47
C VAL A 170 -8.57 5.71 2.83
N THR A 171 -7.37 6.05 2.37
CA THR A 171 -6.17 5.24 2.62
C THR A 171 -5.77 5.20 4.10
N GLY A 172 -5.98 6.30 4.84
CA GLY A 172 -5.76 6.33 6.30
C GLY A 172 -6.68 5.36 7.02
N THR A 173 -7.97 5.37 6.67
CA THR A 173 -8.98 4.47 7.23
C THR A 173 -8.64 3.01 6.92
N ALA A 174 -8.38 2.68 5.64
CA ALA A 174 -8.02 1.32 5.23
C ALA A 174 -6.79 0.80 5.98
N ASN A 175 -5.75 1.62 6.09
CA ASN A 175 -4.49 1.25 6.73
C ASN A 175 -4.66 1.02 8.25
N ILE A 176 -5.49 1.83 8.91
CA ILE A 176 -5.79 1.67 10.34
C ILE A 176 -6.68 0.44 10.57
N ILE A 177 -7.66 0.17 9.71
CA ILE A 177 -8.48 -1.06 9.77
C ILE A 177 -7.60 -2.30 9.62
N MET A 178 -6.64 -2.29 8.69
CA MET A 178 -5.70 -3.41 8.53
C MET A 178 -4.75 -3.60 9.72
N ALA A 179 -4.61 -2.58 10.59
CA ALA A 179 -3.79 -2.67 11.80
C ALA A 179 -4.59 -3.07 13.05
N ALA A 180 -5.92 -2.95 13.04
CA ALA A 180 -6.79 -3.19 14.20
C ALA A 180 -7.23 -4.65 14.29
#